data_b65be46e4064ca573c0473d8c83d5412
#
_entry.id   b65be46e4064ca573c0473d8c83d5412
#
_cell.length_a   1.000
_cell.length_b   1.000
_cell.length_c   1.000
_cell.angle_alpha   90.00
_cell.angle_beta   90.00
_cell.angle_gamma   90.00
#
_symmetry.space_group_name_H-M   'P 1'
#
loop_
_entity.id
_entity.type
_entity.pdbx_description
1 polymer ?
#
loop_
_entity_poly.entity_id
_entity_poly.type
_entity_poly.pdbx_seq_one_letter_code
_entity_poly.pdbx_strand_id
1 'polypeptide(L)'
;MPARHLYFIMTNTWNRLALLIFAVLSLLVAGELRAGVVVGGTRFIFPADRESISILLTNTSQESWLINSKINRPTRWAGGEASTVPAPLLAAPPLILLKPGTTGTLRLLRTESDILPVDRETLFELSIASVPSGKVENQSVKVAMRSVFKLFWRPEGLPGDPLEAYQQLRWTRNSQGVQLTNPTPYYINLIQV
;
A
#
# COMPACT_ATOMS: atom_id res chain seq x y z
N MET A 1 56.57 -31.73 -29.40
CA MET A 1 55.52 -30.65 -29.33
C MET A 1 54.36 -31.05 -28.43
N PRO A 2 54.41 -31.01 -27.11
CA PRO A 2 53.25 -31.18 -26.28
C PRO A 2 52.93 -30.00 -25.34
N ALA A 3 53.69 -28.90 -25.33
CA ALA A 3 53.53 -27.84 -24.35
C ALA A 3 52.34 -26.86 -24.62
N ARG A 4 51.84 -26.75 -25.84
CA ARG A 4 50.78 -25.81 -26.19
C ARG A 4 49.36 -26.22 -25.70
N HIS A 5 49.09 -27.51 -25.57
CA HIS A 5 47.79 -28.00 -25.13
C HIS A 5 47.56 -27.84 -23.61
N LEU A 6 48.63 -27.94 -22.80
CA LEU A 6 48.49 -27.76 -21.35
C LEU A 6 48.19 -26.31 -20.98
N TYR A 7 48.75 -25.33 -21.67
CA TYR A 7 48.44 -23.90 -21.40
C TYR A 7 46.99 -23.56 -21.73
N PHE A 8 46.42 -24.14 -22.77
CA PHE A 8 45.04 -23.87 -23.15
C PHE A 8 44.02 -24.46 -22.16
N ILE A 9 44.32 -25.61 -21.56
CA ILE A 9 43.46 -26.23 -20.55
C ILE A 9 43.56 -25.46 -19.21
N MET A 10 44.76 -25.03 -18.83
CA MET A 10 44.98 -24.25 -17.61
C MET A 10 44.29 -22.88 -17.66
N THR A 11 44.36 -22.16 -18.76
CA THR A 11 43.70 -20.85 -18.91
C THR A 11 42.19 -20.98 -18.85
N ASN A 12 41.63 -22.08 -19.34
CA ASN A 12 40.16 -22.29 -19.30
C ASN A 12 39.63 -22.65 -17.89
N THR A 13 40.43 -23.35 -17.08
CA THR A 13 40.10 -23.67 -15.68
C THR A 13 40.21 -22.43 -14.78
N TRP A 14 41.23 -21.61 -14.97
CA TRP A 14 41.37 -20.35 -14.24
C TRP A 14 40.24 -19.35 -14.55
N ASN A 15 39.85 -19.23 -15.81
CA ASN A 15 38.72 -18.39 -16.20
C ASN A 15 37.41 -18.90 -15.63
N ARG A 16 37.20 -20.21 -15.55
CA ARG A 16 36.01 -20.79 -14.91
C ARG A 16 35.99 -20.55 -13.39
N LEU A 17 37.15 -20.67 -12.73
CA LEU A 17 37.30 -20.39 -11.33
C LEU A 17 37.07 -18.90 -11.03
N ALA A 18 37.63 -18.01 -11.85
CA ALA A 18 37.40 -16.57 -11.73
C ALA A 18 35.94 -16.18 -11.95
N LEU A 19 35.25 -16.80 -12.91
CA LEU A 19 33.81 -16.60 -13.13
C LEU A 19 32.97 -17.10 -11.95
N LEU A 20 33.33 -18.25 -11.37
CA LEU A 20 32.64 -18.76 -10.18
C LEU A 20 32.85 -17.86 -8.96
N ILE A 21 34.08 -17.39 -8.73
CA ILE A 21 34.36 -16.44 -7.64
C ILE A 21 33.61 -15.13 -7.85
N PHE A 22 33.57 -14.60 -9.08
CA PHE A 22 32.81 -13.40 -9.42
C PHE A 22 31.31 -13.58 -9.22
N ALA A 23 30.75 -14.73 -9.62
CA ALA A 23 29.36 -15.07 -9.41
C ALA A 23 29.01 -15.17 -7.90
N VAL A 24 29.87 -15.82 -7.12
CA VAL A 24 29.69 -15.92 -5.66
C VAL A 24 29.83 -14.55 -5.00
N LEU A 25 30.79 -13.74 -5.41
CA LEU A 25 30.97 -12.38 -4.91
C LEU A 25 29.77 -11.48 -5.25
N SER A 26 29.21 -11.63 -6.44
CA SER A 26 28.01 -10.90 -6.88
C SER A 26 26.77 -11.29 -6.07
N LEU A 27 26.62 -12.56 -5.70
CA LEU A 27 25.56 -13.02 -4.81
C LEU A 27 25.69 -12.46 -3.37
N LEU A 28 26.93 -12.32 -2.89
CA LEU A 28 27.19 -11.76 -1.56
C LEU A 28 26.95 -10.24 -1.48
N VAL A 29 27.04 -9.54 -2.61
CA VAL A 29 26.79 -8.09 -2.72
C VAL A 29 25.31 -7.78 -3.00
N ALA A 30 24.48 -8.77 -3.33
CA ALA A 30 23.05 -8.61 -3.43
C ALA A 30 22.44 -8.32 -2.04
N GLY A 31 22.79 -7.16 -1.48
CA GLY A 31 22.22 -6.64 -0.25
C GLY A 31 20.71 -6.50 -0.40
N GLU A 32 19.97 -6.87 0.63
CA GLU A 32 18.51 -6.69 0.68
C GLU A 32 18.17 -5.22 0.47
N LEU A 33 17.57 -4.90 -0.66
CA LEU A 33 16.94 -3.60 -0.92
C LEU A 33 15.73 -3.46 0.03
N ARG A 34 15.98 -3.00 1.24
CA ARG A 34 14.94 -2.75 2.24
C ARG A 34 14.36 -1.36 1.98
N ALA A 35 13.18 -1.31 1.43
CA ALA A 35 12.53 -0.07 1.05
C ALA A 35 11.49 0.35 2.10
N GLY A 36 11.86 1.27 2.97
CA GLY A 36 10.92 2.16 3.65
C GLY A 36 9.91 1.52 4.60
N VAL A 37 8.71 2.09 4.63
CA VAL A 37 7.61 1.69 5.51
C VAL A 37 6.61 0.82 4.77
N VAL A 38 6.36 -0.37 5.30
CA VAL A 38 5.37 -1.32 4.79
C VAL A 38 4.07 -1.14 5.57
N VAL A 39 2.96 -1.02 4.85
CA VAL A 39 1.60 -0.94 5.40
C VAL A 39 0.94 -2.31 5.28
N GLY A 40 0.31 -2.79 6.34
CA GLY A 40 -0.28 -4.12 6.46
C GLY A 40 -1.53 -4.38 5.61
N GLY A 41 -1.67 -3.73 4.44
CA GLY A 41 -2.77 -3.93 3.50
C GLY A 41 -2.79 -2.89 2.39
N THR A 42 -3.56 -3.16 1.34
CA THR A 42 -3.76 -2.26 0.19
C THR A 42 -5.12 -1.58 0.20
N ARG A 43 -6.06 -2.09 0.97
CA ARG A 43 -7.39 -1.53 1.23
C ARG A 43 -7.89 -2.04 2.57
N PHE A 44 -8.72 -1.25 3.23
CA PHE A 44 -9.17 -1.52 4.60
C PHE A 44 -10.69 -1.48 4.66
N ILE A 45 -11.26 -2.35 5.48
CA ILE A 45 -12.68 -2.39 5.77
C ILE A 45 -12.84 -2.03 7.24
N PHE A 46 -13.68 -1.05 7.53
CA PHE A 46 -14.09 -0.69 8.88
C PHE A 46 -15.53 -1.19 9.07
N PRO A 47 -15.74 -2.31 9.77
CA PRO A 47 -17.06 -2.80 10.07
C PRO A 47 -17.80 -1.85 11.06
N ALA A 48 -19.08 -1.63 10.82
CA ALA A 48 -19.88 -0.66 11.61
C ALA A 48 -20.10 -1.09 13.06
N ASP A 49 -19.99 -2.41 13.35
CA ASP A 49 -20.06 -3.00 14.69
C ASP A 49 -18.80 -2.79 15.53
N ARG A 50 -17.73 -2.29 14.92
CA ARG A 50 -16.45 -2.07 15.60
C ARG A 50 -16.27 -0.61 15.99
N GLU A 51 -15.76 -0.39 17.18
CA GLU A 51 -15.33 0.95 17.61
C GLU A 51 -13.99 1.35 16.99
N SER A 52 -13.16 0.37 16.68
CA SER A 52 -11.85 0.60 16.07
C SER A 52 -11.33 -0.60 15.29
N ILE A 53 -10.46 -0.32 14.32
CA ILE A 53 -9.60 -1.33 13.67
C ILE A 53 -8.14 -0.90 13.79
N SER A 54 -7.22 -1.87 13.69
CA SER A 54 -5.78 -1.63 13.79
C SER A 54 -5.07 -1.98 12.49
N ILE A 55 -4.14 -1.12 12.08
CA ILE A 55 -3.29 -1.30 10.91
C ILE A 55 -1.84 -1.31 11.39
N LEU A 56 -1.08 -2.31 10.97
CA LEU A 56 0.34 -2.42 11.27
C LEU A 56 1.16 -1.65 10.25
N LEU A 57 2.12 -0.88 10.74
CA LEU A 57 3.08 -0.11 9.95
C LEU A 57 4.48 -0.59 10.33
N THR A 58 5.18 -1.25 9.42
CA THR A 58 6.50 -1.81 9.69
C THR A 58 7.58 -1.05 8.94
N ASN A 59 8.56 -0.54 9.67
CA ASN A 59 9.74 0.06 9.07
C ASN A 59 10.77 -1.03 8.78
N THR A 60 10.98 -1.34 7.50
CA THR A 60 11.96 -2.33 7.04
C THR A 60 13.31 -1.72 6.66
N SER A 61 13.46 -0.39 6.76
CA SER A 61 14.69 0.32 6.42
C SER A 61 15.61 0.49 7.63
N GLN A 62 16.80 1.02 7.38
CA GLN A 62 17.79 1.35 8.40
C GLN A 62 17.64 2.78 8.96
N GLU A 63 16.69 3.56 8.44
CA GLU A 63 16.41 4.92 8.88
C GLU A 63 15.12 4.98 9.70
N SER A 64 15.01 6.00 10.56
CA SER A 64 13.76 6.30 11.26
C SER A 64 12.81 7.05 10.33
N TRP A 65 11.52 6.76 10.43
CA TRP A 65 10.48 7.39 9.62
C TRP A 65 9.43 8.05 10.50
N LEU A 66 9.09 9.29 10.16
CA LEU A 66 7.95 9.98 10.74
C LEU A 66 6.73 9.71 9.85
N ILE A 67 5.72 9.07 10.42
CA ILE A 67 4.48 8.73 9.73
C ILE A 67 3.39 9.69 10.14
N ASN A 68 2.77 10.35 9.16
CA ASN A 68 1.59 11.17 9.36
C ASN A 68 0.38 10.51 8.69
N SER A 69 -0.65 10.24 9.45
CA SER A 69 -1.85 9.54 8.99
C SER A 69 -3.09 10.41 9.12
N LYS A 70 -3.91 10.43 8.06
CA LYS A 70 -5.15 11.22 8.01
C LYS A 70 -6.23 10.46 7.24
N ILE A 71 -7.48 10.56 7.68
CA ILE A 71 -8.64 10.06 6.96
C ILE A 71 -9.39 11.24 6.36
N ASN A 72 -9.73 11.13 5.08
CA ASN A 72 -10.48 12.15 4.34
C ASN A 72 -11.66 11.52 3.62
N ARG A 73 -12.64 12.34 3.25
CA ARG A 73 -13.63 11.94 2.24
C ARG A 73 -12.94 11.80 0.88
N PRO A 74 -13.44 10.92 0.00
CA PRO A 74 -12.75 10.61 -1.24
C PRO A 74 -12.67 11.85 -2.15
N THR A 75 -11.49 12.06 -2.72
CA THR A 75 -11.24 13.10 -3.70
C THR A 75 -10.87 12.52 -5.06
N ARG A 76 -10.24 11.35 -5.08
CA ARG A 76 -9.69 10.74 -6.30
C ARG A 76 -10.64 9.75 -6.96
N TRP A 77 -11.46 9.04 -6.16
CA TRP A 77 -12.23 7.89 -6.65
C TRP A 77 -13.74 8.12 -6.68
N ALA A 78 -14.22 9.27 -6.22
CA ALA A 78 -15.65 9.56 -6.17
C ALA A 78 -16.16 10.43 -7.34
N GLY A 79 -15.27 10.90 -8.21
CA GLY A 79 -15.64 11.70 -9.39
C GLY A 79 -16.27 13.06 -9.06
N GLY A 80 -16.14 13.54 -7.82
CA GLY A 80 -16.76 14.76 -7.32
C GLY A 80 -15.74 15.74 -6.73
N GLU A 81 -16.22 16.93 -6.39
CA GLU A 81 -15.45 17.94 -5.66
C GLU A 81 -15.06 17.42 -4.25
N ALA A 82 -13.90 17.89 -3.77
CA ALA A 82 -13.43 17.57 -2.43
C ALA A 82 -14.47 18.05 -1.38
N SER A 83 -15.01 17.12 -0.62
CA SER A 83 -15.93 17.46 0.46
C SER A 83 -15.21 18.23 1.56
N THR A 84 -15.76 19.35 1.98
CA THR A 84 -15.29 20.14 3.14
C THR A 84 -15.70 19.53 4.48
N VAL A 85 -16.65 18.60 4.48
CA VAL A 85 -17.12 17.89 5.68
C VAL A 85 -16.06 16.88 6.13
N PRO A 86 -15.60 16.91 7.38
CA PRO A 86 -14.65 15.93 7.90
C PRO A 86 -15.17 14.49 7.78
N ALA A 87 -14.28 13.53 7.67
CA ALA A 87 -14.66 12.13 7.76
C ALA A 87 -15.03 11.79 9.22
N PRO A 88 -16.06 10.95 9.47
CA PRO A 88 -16.45 10.53 10.82
C PRO A 88 -15.55 9.40 11.35
N LEU A 89 -14.33 9.36 10.89
CA LEU A 89 -13.30 8.42 11.26
C LEU A 89 -12.00 9.17 11.55
N LEU A 90 -11.28 8.72 12.58
CA LEU A 90 -10.02 9.31 13.02
C LEU A 90 -8.89 8.28 12.98
N ALA A 91 -7.72 8.68 12.52
CA ALA A 91 -6.48 7.92 12.63
C ALA A 91 -5.72 8.31 13.90
N ALA A 92 -5.41 7.35 14.77
CA ALA A 92 -4.75 7.59 16.06
C ALA A 92 -3.59 6.58 16.32
N PRO A 93 -2.42 7.06 16.74
CA PRO A 93 -2.03 8.47 16.77
C PRO A 93 -1.83 9.02 15.36
N PRO A 94 -2.08 10.32 15.11
CA PRO A 94 -1.94 10.91 13.79
C PRO A 94 -0.47 10.99 13.33
N LEU A 95 0.45 10.95 14.29
CA LEU A 95 1.90 11.03 14.06
C LEU A 95 2.60 9.91 14.81
N ILE A 96 3.41 9.11 14.10
CA ILE A 96 4.15 7.97 14.66
C ILE A 96 5.61 8.06 14.20
N LEU A 97 6.55 7.96 15.13
CA LEU A 97 7.96 7.76 14.80
C LEU A 97 8.27 6.27 14.79
N LEU A 98 8.59 5.71 13.64
CA LEU A 98 9.03 4.33 13.46
C LEU A 98 10.56 4.27 13.39
N LYS A 99 11.18 3.65 14.38
CA LYS A 99 12.61 3.36 14.37
C LYS A 99 12.93 2.23 13.38
N PRO A 100 14.19 2.07 12.96
CA PRO A 100 14.62 0.96 12.11
C PRO A 100 14.14 -0.41 12.66
N GLY A 101 13.59 -1.24 11.79
CA GLY A 101 13.15 -2.60 12.13
C GLY A 101 11.94 -2.69 13.07
N THR A 102 11.30 -1.56 13.44
CA THR A 102 10.15 -1.58 14.35
C THR A 102 8.81 -1.56 13.65
N THR A 103 7.80 -2.12 14.31
CA THR A 103 6.40 -2.06 13.88
C THR A 103 5.62 -1.17 14.84
N GLY A 104 4.85 -0.25 14.27
CA GLY A 104 3.89 0.58 14.99
C GLY A 104 2.46 0.20 14.63
N THR A 105 1.51 0.54 15.49
CA THR A 105 0.08 0.31 15.26
C THR A 105 -0.63 1.64 15.05
N LEU A 106 -1.29 1.77 13.91
CA LEU A 106 -2.23 2.85 13.61
C LEU A 106 -3.64 2.35 13.89
N ARG A 107 -4.35 2.98 14.80
CA ARG A 107 -5.76 2.67 15.07
C ARG A 107 -6.64 3.63 14.29
N LEU A 108 -7.65 3.10 13.62
CA LEU A 108 -8.72 3.89 13.05
C LEU A 108 -9.90 3.80 14.01
N LEU A 109 -10.43 4.96 14.39
CA LEU A 109 -11.48 5.10 15.40
C LEU A 109 -12.72 5.72 14.75
N ARG A 110 -13.90 5.27 15.15
CA ARG A 110 -15.15 5.94 14.82
C ARG A 110 -15.31 7.20 15.69
N THR A 111 -15.79 8.29 15.08
CA THR A 111 -16.24 9.50 15.79
C THR A 111 -17.76 9.59 15.70
N GLU A 112 -18.40 10.22 16.67
CA GLU A 112 -19.88 10.29 16.76
C GLU A 112 -20.51 11.32 15.80
N SER A 113 -19.73 11.93 14.91
CA SER A 113 -20.11 13.19 14.26
C SER A 113 -20.95 13.08 12.99
N ASP A 114 -21.23 11.88 12.45
CA ASP A 114 -21.96 11.77 11.17
C ASP A 114 -22.87 10.53 11.08
N ILE A 115 -24.02 10.72 10.47
CA ILE A 115 -24.90 9.62 10.08
C ILE A 115 -24.43 9.11 8.72
N LEU A 116 -23.79 7.94 8.70
CA LEU A 116 -23.41 7.27 7.48
C LEU A 116 -24.57 6.43 6.92
N PRO A 117 -24.66 6.23 5.59
CA PRO A 117 -25.62 5.31 5.00
C PRO A 117 -25.51 3.93 5.63
N VAL A 118 -26.66 3.31 5.91
CA VAL A 118 -26.75 1.96 6.50
C VAL A 118 -27.09 0.89 5.46
N ASP A 119 -27.43 1.31 4.23
CA ASP A 119 -27.85 0.47 3.12
C ASP A 119 -26.73 0.11 2.15
N ARG A 120 -25.55 0.73 2.31
CA ARG A 120 -24.37 0.52 1.44
C ARG A 120 -23.08 0.91 2.10
N GLU A 121 -21.97 0.46 1.53
CA GLU A 121 -20.63 0.91 1.92
C GLU A 121 -20.45 2.41 1.66
N THR A 122 -19.63 3.05 2.50
CA THR A 122 -19.13 4.41 2.26
C THR A 122 -17.62 4.40 2.12
N LEU A 123 -17.11 5.04 1.06
CA LEU A 123 -15.69 5.14 0.77
C LEU A 123 -15.06 6.34 1.48
N PHE A 124 -13.90 6.10 2.09
CA PHE A 124 -12.98 7.11 2.62
C PHE A 124 -11.57 6.89 2.07
N GLU A 125 -10.72 7.89 2.22
CA GLU A 125 -9.30 7.84 1.88
C GLU A 125 -8.46 7.85 3.15
N LEU A 126 -7.68 6.78 3.38
CA LEU A 126 -6.62 6.77 4.39
C LEU A 126 -5.32 7.20 3.74
N SER A 127 -4.88 8.41 4.06
CA SER A 127 -3.60 8.97 3.61
C SER A 127 -2.52 8.69 4.65
N ILE A 128 -1.44 8.04 4.26
CA ILE A 128 -0.27 7.76 5.09
C ILE A 128 0.94 8.39 4.41
N ALA A 129 1.47 9.45 5.01
CA ALA A 129 2.67 10.11 4.56
C ALA A 129 3.86 9.64 5.41
N SER A 130 4.92 9.17 4.75
CA SER A 130 6.16 8.71 5.36
C SER A 130 7.28 9.68 5.02
N VAL A 131 7.91 10.25 6.04
CA VAL A 131 8.99 11.23 5.91
C VAL A 131 10.23 10.68 6.63
N PRO A 132 11.39 10.58 5.97
CA PRO A 132 12.63 10.17 6.64
C PRO A 132 12.98 11.13 7.76
N SER A 133 13.14 10.58 8.98
CA SER A 133 13.43 11.36 10.20
C SER A 133 14.89 11.21 10.60
N GLY A 134 15.79 11.88 9.95
CA GLY A 134 17.21 11.89 10.30
C GLY A 134 17.82 13.26 10.02
N LYS A 135 19.05 13.50 10.48
CA LYS A 135 19.77 14.71 10.12
C LYS A 135 19.96 14.75 8.59
N VAL A 136 19.75 15.92 8.02
CA VAL A 136 20.09 16.17 6.61
C VAL A 136 21.59 16.35 6.58
N GLU A 137 22.31 15.36 6.07
CA GLU A 137 23.72 15.53 5.73
C GLU A 137 23.83 16.37 4.46
N ASN A 138 24.83 17.21 4.40
CA ASN A 138 25.09 18.06 3.22
C ASN A 138 25.12 17.17 1.96
N GLN A 139 24.28 17.51 0.98
CA GLN A 139 24.12 16.84 -0.34
C GLN A 139 23.25 15.57 -0.37
N SER A 140 22.45 15.24 0.65
CA SER A 140 21.49 14.15 0.58
C SER A 140 20.10 14.63 0.16
N VAL A 141 19.47 13.94 -0.80
CA VAL A 141 18.06 14.16 -1.17
C VAL A 141 17.20 13.21 -0.32
N LYS A 142 16.25 13.77 0.45
CA LYS A 142 15.26 12.99 1.18
C LYS A 142 13.94 13.01 0.43
N VAL A 143 13.41 11.82 0.17
CA VAL A 143 12.13 11.66 -0.51
C VAL A 143 11.06 11.31 0.51
N ALA A 144 10.05 12.16 0.63
CA ALA A 144 8.83 11.86 1.38
C ALA A 144 7.82 11.18 0.45
N MET A 145 7.20 10.11 0.93
CA MET A 145 6.19 9.37 0.16
C MET A 145 4.82 9.52 0.82
N ARG A 146 3.77 9.66 0.00
CA ARG A 146 2.39 9.62 0.46
C ARG A 146 1.63 8.52 -0.28
N SER A 147 1.18 7.54 0.46
CA SER A 147 0.28 6.49 -0.03
C SER A 147 -1.16 6.80 0.39
N VAL A 148 -2.09 6.60 -0.54
CA VAL A 148 -3.52 6.80 -0.27
C VAL A 148 -4.23 5.47 -0.50
N PHE A 149 -4.86 4.98 0.55
CA PHE A 149 -5.55 3.70 0.57
C PHE A 149 -7.05 3.91 0.58
N LYS A 150 -7.80 2.98 -0.04
CA LYS A 150 -9.26 2.93 0.08
C LYS A 150 -9.62 2.36 1.46
N LEU A 151 -10.48 3.08 2.18
CA LEU A 151 -11.05 2.68 3.45
C LEU A 151 -12.56 2.64 3.29
N PHE A 152 -13.16 1.45 3.43
CA PHE A 152 -14.60 1.25 3.30
C PHE A 152 -15.23 1.13 4.69
N TRP A 153 -16.12 2.04 5.01
CA TRP A 153 -17.06 1.84 6.08
C TRP A 153 -18.13 0.85 5.62
N ARG A 154 -18.29 -0.23 6.34
CA ARG A 154 -19.24 -1.29 5.98
C ARG A 154 -20.29 -1.44 7.07
N PRO A 155 -21.57 -1.06 6.80
CA PRO A 155 -22.70 -1.36 7.65
C PRO A 155 -22.89 -2.86 7.85
N GLU A 156 -23.53 -3.24 8.97
CA GLU A 156 -23.98 -4.60 9.20
C GLU A 156 -25.20 -4.94 8.35
N GLY A 157 -25.40 -6.22 8.08
CA GLY A 157 -26.59 -6.72 7.43
C GLY A 157 -26.76 -6.36 5.96
N LEU A 158 -25.71 -5.88 5.28
CA LEU A 158 -25.77 -5.63 3.85
C LEU A 158 -26.06 -6.94 3.09
N PRO A 159 -26.99 -6.95 2.11
CA PRO A 159 -27.36 -8.14 1.37
C PRO A 159 -26.24 -8.58 0.41
N GLY A 160 -26.09 -9.91 0.24
CA GLY A 160 -25.15 -10.54 -0.68
C GLY A 160 -23.75 -10.71 -0.12
N ASP A 161 -22.85 -11.25 -0.94
CA ASP A 161 -21.45 -11.45 -0.59
C ASP A 161 -20.58 -10.39 -1.29
N PRO A 162 -19.76 -9.61 -0.55
CA PRO A 162 -18.84 -8.65 -1.15
C PRO A 162 -17.82 -9.27 -2.09
N LEU A 163 -17.47 -10.56 -1.93
CA LEU A 163 -16.53 -11.25 -2.79
C LEU A 163 -17.18 -11.66 -4.14
N GLU A 164 -18.49 -11.79 -4.19
CA GLU A 164 -19.24 -12.16 -5.39
C GLU A 164 -19.99 -10.98 -6.03
N ALA A 165 -19.95 -9.80 -5.40
CA ALA A 165 -20.65 -8.60 -5.85
C ALA A 165 -20.32 -8.23 -7.32
N TYR A 166 -19.10 -8.50 -7.78
CA TYR A 166 -18.67 -8.23 -9.15
C TYR A 166 -19.49 -9.00 -10.21
N GLN A 167 -20.07 -10.15 -9.87
CA GLN A 167 -20.88 -10.96 -10.78
C GLN A 167 -22.24 -10.32 -11.08
N GLN A 168 -22.67 -9.39 -10.24
CA GLN A 168 -23.95 -8.70 -10.40
C GLN A 168 -23.84 -7.41 -11.23
N LEU A 169 -22.62 -7.04 -11.67
CA LEU A 169 -22.40 -5.88 -12.52
C LEU A 169 -23.20 -6.00 -13.82
N ARG A 170 -23.90 -4.93 -14.19
CA ARG A 170 -24.71 -4.86 -15.42
C ARG A 170 -24.06 -3.95 -16.43
N TRP A 171 -23.79 -4.49 -17.59
CA TRP A 171 -23.23 -3.76 -18.72
C TRP A 171 -24.33 -3.46 -19.73
N THR A 172 -24.52 -2.20 -20.07
CA THR A 172 -25.47 -1.76 -21.09
C THR A 172 -24.75 -0.90 -22.12
N ARG A 173 -25.08 -1.10 -23.41
CA ARG A 173 -24.56 -0.29 -24.51
C ARG A 173 -25.62 0.70 -24.93
N ASN A 174 -25.22 1.97 -25.08
CA ASN A 174 -26.07 3.04 -25.62
C ASN A 174 -25.32 3.80 -26.72
N SER A 175 -25.95 4.85 -27.29
CA SER A 175 -25.35 5.67 -28.32
C SER A 175 -24.11 6.47 -27.89
N GLN A 176 -23.89 6.62 -26.59
CA GLN A 176 -22.75 7.35 -26.01
C GLN A 176 -21.60 6.45 -25.56
N GLY A 177 -21.80 5.11 -25.59
CA GLY A 177 -20.77 4.16 -25.17
C GLY A 177 -21.30 2.99 -24.37
N VAL A 178 -20.49 2.51 -23.45
CA VAL A 178 -20.82 1.41 -22.53
C VAL A 178 -21.04 1.97 -21.12
N GLN A 179 -22.19 1.65 -20.55
CA GLN A 179 -22.54 2.00 -19.18
C GLN A 179 -22.42 0.78 -18.29
N LEU A 180 -21.71 0.94 -17.17
CA LEU A 180 -21.61 -0.06 -16.10
C LEU A 180 -22.45 0.38 -14.90
N THR A 181 -23.34 -0.51 -14.45
CA THR A 181 -24.14 -0.30 -13.25
C THR A 181 -23.81 -1.35 -12.22
N ASN A 182 -23.52 -0.89 -11.00
CA ASN A 182 -23.36 -1.73 -9.83
C ASN A 182 -24.66 -1.70 -8.98
N PRO A 183 -25.49 -2.75 -8.98
CA PRO A 183 -26.70 -2.79 -8.17
C PRO A 183 -26.45 -3.21 -6.72
N THR A 184 -25.22 -3.63 -6.37
CA THR A 184 -24.88 -4.13 -5.05
C THR A 184 -24.56 -2.98 -4.08
N PRO A 185 -24.65 -3.21 -2.77
CA PRO A 185 -24.26 -2.21 -1.77
C PRO A 185 -22.73 -2.10 -1.58
N TYR A 186 -21.92 -2.87 -2.31
CA TYR A 186 -20.48 -2.96 -2.15
C TYR A 186 -19.74 -2.18 -3.22
N TYR A 187 -18.59 -1.62 -2.86
CA TYR A 187 -17.66 -1.04 -3.83
C TYR A 187 -16.92 -2.12 -4.60
N ILE A 188 -16.92 -2.01 -5.91
CA ILE A 188 -16.21 -2.91 -6.81
C ILE A 188 -15.04 -2.16 -7.46
N ASN A 189 -13.85 -2.77 -7.46
CA ASN A 189 -12.68 -2.22 -8.11
C ASN A 189 -12.49 -2.90 -9.46
N LEU A 190 -12.59 -2.12 -10.52
CA LEU A 190 -12.23 -2.55 -11.85
C LEU A 190 -10.74 -2.30 -12.07
N ILE A 191 -10.02 -3.31 -12.54
CA ILE A 191 -8.58 -3.23 -12.81
C ILE A 191 -8.36 -2.88 -14.29
N GLN A 192 -9.21 -3.41 -15.14
CA GLN A 192 -9.17 -3.20 -16.58
C GLN A 192 -10.57 -3.34 -17.16
N VAL A 193 -10.91 -2.48 -18.11
CA VAL A 193 -12.18 -2.49 -18.86
C VAL A 193 -11.86 -2.48 -20.35
#